data_0e9e18f1c0bb6948cab2c3dad122b452
#
_entry.id   0e9e18f1c0bb6948cab2c3dad122b452
#
_cell.length_a   1.000
_cell.length_b   1.000
_cell.length_c   1.000
_cell.angle_alpha   90.00
_cell.angle_beta   90.00
_cell.angle_gamma   90.00
#
_symmetry.space_group_name_H-M   'P 1'
#
loop_
_entity.id
_entity.type
_entity.pdbx_description
1 polymer ?
#
loop_
_entity_poly.entity_id
_entity_poly.type
_entity_poly.pdbx_seq_one_letter_code
_entity_poly.pdbx_strand_id
1 'polypeptide(L)'
;MTNRQKYIVDTTLSDGEQSPGIAFSIREKVTIAKSLDALGVSRIEAGTPAMGREECRAFEKIKLACQKAQIIGWNRMNLSDISQSINCGADIIHVCVPASDLLIREKLRTTRSQVLETLSACAAAIHDEKRELTIGLEDASRAD
;
A
#
# COMPACT_ATOMS: atom_id res chain seq x y z
N MET A 1 -3.78 4.87 31.89
CA MET A 1 -3.65 5.47 30.54
C MET A 1 -3.01 4.45 29.64
N THR A 2 -3.75 3.85 28.70
CA THR A 2 -3.17 2.90 27.74
C THR A 2 -2.26 3.66 26.80
N ASN A 3 -0.96 3.40 26.88
CA ASN A 3 0.03 3.94 25.99
C ASN A 3 -0.23 3.35 24.59
N ARG A 4 -1.11 4.00 23.79
CA ARG A 4 -1.35 3.57 22.41
C ARG A 4 -0.10 3.90 21.61
N GLN A 5 0.61 2.87 21.18
CA GLN A 5 1.74 3.02 20.28
C GLN A 5 1.28 3.74 19.00
N LYS A 6 1.93 4.86 18.69
CA LYS A 6 1.68 5.61 17.46
C LYS A 6 2.70 5.17 16.41
N TYR A 7 2.21 4.94 15.20
CA TYR A 7 3.06 4.60 14.06
C TYR A 7 3.12 5.81 13.11
N ILE A 8 4.31 6.04 12.57
CA ILE A 8 4.50 6.97 11.45
C ILE A 8 4.54 6.12 10.19
N VAL A 9 3.72 6.46 9.21
CA VAL A 9 3.74 5.89 7.87
C VAL A 9 4.33 6.95 6.94
N ASP A 10 5.41 6.61 6.26
CA ASP A 10 5.99 7.45 5.21
C ASP A 10 5.54 6.95 3.85
N THR A 11 5.07 7.86 2.99
CA THR A 11 4.55 7.56 1.64
C THR A 11 5.38 8.22 0.54
N THR A 12 6.61 8.66 0.85
CA THR A 12 7.50 9.33 -0.12
C THR A 12 7.72 8.48 -1.37
N LEU A 13 7.86 7.15 -1.22
CA LEU A 13 8.16 6.22 -2.31
C LEU A 13 6.91 5.71 -3.06
N SER A 14 5.72 6.14 -2.68
CA SER A 14 4.47 5.85 -3.38
C SER A 14 3.78 7.14 -3.80
N ASP A 15 3.08 7.80 -2.91
CA ASP A 15 2.36 9.05 -3.16
C ASP A 15 3.31 10.21 -3.50
N GLY A 16 4.43 10.32 -2.79
CA GLY A 16 5.43 11.36 -3.05
C GLY A 16 6.07 11.27 -4.44
N GLU A 17 6.31 10.06 -4.95
CA GLU A 17 6.85 9.83 -6.30
C GLU A 17 5.88 10.21 -7.41
N GLN A 18 4.58 10.32 -7.12
CA GLN A 18 3.58 10.76 -8.10
C GLN A 18 3.63 12.28 -8.38
N SER A 19 4.48 13.01 -7.68
CA SER A 19 4.65 14.45 -7.90
C SER A 19 5.25 14.74 -9.28
N PRO A 20 4.75 15.76 -10.02
CA PRO A 20 5.28 16.09 -11.33
C PRO A 20 6.80 16.35 -11.31
N GLY A 21 7.53 15.72 -12.23
CA GLY A 21 8.99 15.88 -12.35
C GLY A 21 9.80 15.00 -11.40
N ILE A 22 9.18 14.15 -10.61
CA ILE A 22 9.84 13.16 -9.76
C ILE A 22 9.79 11.80 -10.46
N ALA A 23 10.94 11.13 -10.54
CA ALA A 23 11.06 9.72 -10.93
C ALA A 23 12.31 9.17 -10.27
N PHE A 24 12.15 8.32 -9.27
CA PHE A 24 13.29 7.73 -8.57
C PHE A 24 13.80 6.49 -9.26
N SER A 25 15.11 6.41 -9.45
CA SER A 25 15.77 5.15 -9.78
C SER A 25 15.66 4.16 -8.60
N ILE A 26 15.79 2.87 -8.87
CA ILE A 26 15.79 1.83 -7.83
C ILE A 26 16.84 2.15 -6.73
N ARG A 27 18.00 2.70 -7.10
CA ARG A 27 19.05 3.06 -6.16
C ARG A 27 18.61 4.19 -5.23
N GLU A 28 17.94 5.19 -5.76
CA GLU A 28 17.41 6.31 -4.97
C GLU A 28 16.31 5.83 -4.03
N LYS A 29 15.35 5.02 -4.51
CA LYS A 29 14.31 4.41 -3.68
C LYS A 29 14.91 3.65 -2.48
N VAL A 30 15.90 2.81 -2.72
CA VAL A 30 16.59 2.07 -1.65
C VAL A 30 17.33 3.00 -0.68
N THR A 31 17.96 4.06 -1.18
CA THR A 31 18.67 5.03 -0.33
C THR A 31 17.71 5.78 0.58
N ILE A 32 16.58 6.24 0.03
CA ILE A 32 15.51 6.91 0.78
C ILE A 32 14.95 5.97 1.86
N ALA A 33 14.58 4.74 1.49
CA ALA A 33 14.04 3.76 2.42
C ALA A 33 14.99 3.46 3.58
N LYS A 34 16.29 3.28 3.31
CA LYS A 34 17.31 3.08 4.35
C LYS A 34 17.43 4.28 5.28
N SER A 35 17.33 5.49 4.76
CA SER A 35 17.37 6.70 5.56
C SER A 35 16.16 6.80 6.49
N LEU A 36 14.97 6.48 5.99
CA LEU A 36 13.74 6.44 6.77
C LEU A 36 13.80 5.36 7.87
N ASP A 37 14.28 4.15 7.55
CA ASP A 37 14.48 3.06 8.49
C ASP A 37 15.49 3.42 9.60
N ALA A 38 16.59 4.09 9.23
CA ALA A 38 17.59 4.58 10.19
C ALA A 38 17.05 5.67 11.12
N LEU A 39 16.16 6.54 10.62
CA LEU A 39 15.46 7.57 11.40
C LEU A 39 14.40 6.99 12.34
N GLY A 40 14.06 5.71 12.21
CA GLY A 40 13.08 5.04 13.06
C GLY A 40 11.64 5.20 12.58
N VAL A 41 11.43 5.52 11.30
CA VAL A 41 10.10 5.45 10.69
C VAL A 41 9.64 3.99 10.75
N SER A 42 8.48 3.77 11.34
CA SER A 42 8.00 2.41 11.64
C SER A 42 7.38 1.70 10.43
N ARG A 43 6.84 2.46 9.48
CA ARG A 43 6.17 1.92 8.28
C ARG A 43 6.51 2.76 7.05
N ILE A 44 6.91 2.10 5.97
CA ILE A 44 7.25 2.74 4.70
C ILE A 44 6.37 2.15 3.60
N GLU A 45 5.56 2.98 2.96
CA GLU A 45 4.83 2.60 1.76
C GLU A 45 5.78 2.72 0.56
N ALA A 46 6.22 1.56 0.06
CA ALA A 46 7.36 1.47 -0.84
C ALA A 46 6.98 1.52 -2.33
N GLY A 47 5.69 1.54 -2.62
CA GLY A 47 5.18 1.64 -3.99
C GLY A 47 4.08 0.64 -4.31
N THR A 48 3.83 0.44 -5.61
CA THR A 48 2.74 -0.36 -6.14
C THR A 48 3.30 -1.52 -6.99
N PRO A 49 3.56 -2.71 -6.42
CA PRO A 49 4.14 -3.84 -7.16
C PRO A 49 3.40 -4.22 -8.46
N ALA A 50 2.09 -3.98 -8.50
CA ALA A 50 1.26 -4.21 -9.68
C ALA A 50 1.59 -3.32 -10.89
N MET A 51 2.44 -2.30 -10.74
CA MET A 51 2.89 -1.45 -11.87
C MET A 51 3.92 -2.15 -12.77
N GLY A 52 4.49 -3.26 -12.37
CA GLY A 52 5.34 -4.07 -13.22
C GLY A 52 6.67 -4.51 -12.60
N ARG A 53 7.49 -5.16 -13.43
CA ARG A 53 8.71 -5.84 -12.97
C ARG A 53 9.74 -4.90 -12.33
N GLU A 54 9.86 -3.69 -12.81
CA GLU A 54 10.83 -2.72 -12.27
C GLU A 54 10.43 -2.28 -10.86
N GLU A 55 9.15 -2.02 -10.67
CA GLU A 55 8.58 -1.68 -9.37
C GLU A 55 8.72 -2.85 -8.37
N CYS A 56 8.43 -4.09 -8.79
CA CYS A 56 8.67 -5.27 -7.98
C CYS A 56 10.15 -5.39 -7.55
N ARG A 57 11.09 -5.17 -8.47
CA ARG A 57 12.53 -5.22 -8.13
C ARG A 57 12.94 -4.13 -7.15
N ALA A 58 12.38 -2.92 -7.30
CA ALA A 58 12.61 -1.83 -6.35
C ALA A 58 12.09 -2.22 -4.97
N PHE A 59 10.86 -2.71 -4.91
CA PHE A 59 10.20 -3.14 -3.69
C PHE A 59 10.98 -4.24 -2.94
N GLU A 60 11.38 -5.30 -3.64
CA GLU A 60 12.19 -6.39 -3.08
C GLU A 60 13.52 -5.87 -2.50
N LYS A 61 14.20 -4.96 -3.21
CA LYS A 61 15.45 -4.36 -2.72
C LYS A 61 15.25 -3.47 -1.52
N ILE A 62 14.16 -2.71 -1.46
CA ILE A 62 13.78 -1.92 -0.29
C ILE A 62 13.54 -2.86 0.90
N LYS A 63 12.77 -3.93 0.69
CA LYS A 63 12.48 -4.92 1.71
C LYS A 63 13.74 -5.55 2.30
N LEU A 64 14.72 -5.88 1.46
CA LEU A 64 16.00 -6.42 1.90
C LEU A 64 16.88 -5.39 2.63
N ALA A 65 16.72 -4.11 2.31
CA ALA A 65 17.57 -3.05 2.83
C ALA A 65 17.11 -2.48 4.19
N CYS A 66 15.81 -2.56 4.48
CA CYS A 66 15.21 -2.11 5.74
C CYS A 66 15.20 -3.22 6.77
N GLN A 67 15.58 -2.91 8.01
CA GLN A 67 15.69 -3.89 9.09
C GLN A 67 14.63 -3.72 10.19
N LYS A 68 14.09 -2.52 10.33
CA LYS A 68 13.16 -2.15 11.41
C LYS A 68 11.77 -1.82 10.89
N ALA A 69 11.71 -1.06 9.79
CA ALA A 69 10.45 -0.62 9.20
C ALA A 69 9.70 -1.78 8.57
N GLN A 70 8.38 -1.81 8.78
CA GLN A 70 7.47 -2.67 8.02
C GLN A 70 7.22 -2.04 6.65
N ILE A 71 7.29 -2.85 5.61
CA ILE A 71 7.14 -2.38 4.23
C ILE A 71 5.72 -2.63 3.74
N ILE A 72 5.07 -1.55 3.30
CA ILE A 72 3.70 -1.54 2.82
C ILE A 72 3.69 -1.55 1.29
N GLY A 73 2.91 -2.46 0.69
CA GLY A 73 2.55 -2.43 -0.72
C GLY A 73 1.18 -1.81 -0.92
N TRP A 74 1.09 -0.78 -1.80
CA TRP A 74 -0.17 -0.17 -2.18
C TRP A 74 -0.87 -0.99 -3.25
N ASN A 75 -2.18 -1.17 -3.12
CA ASN A 75 -2.97 -1.99 -4.03
C ASN A 75 -4.34 -1.38 -4.31
N ARG A 76 -4.80 -1.53 -5.56
CA ARG A 76 -6.21 -1.43 -5.86
C ARG A 76 -6.95 -2.62 -5.21
N MET A 77 -8.24 -2.48 -5.03
CA MET A 77 -9.10 -3.53 -4.45
C MET A 77 -9.34 -4.66 -5.47
N ASN A 78 -8.29 -5.44 -5.75
CA ASN A 78 -8.38 -6.66 -6.57
C ASN A 78 -7.29 -7.68 -6.19
N LEU A 79 -7.59 -8.96 -6.35
CA LEU A 79 -6.74 -10.07 -5.94
C LEU A 79 -5.41 -10.14 -6.71
N SER A 80 -5.38 -9.69 -7.97
CA SER A 80 -4.14 -9.72 -8.77
C SER A 80 -3.08 -8.77 -8.23
N ASP A 81 -3.46 -7.52 -7.90
CA ASP A 81 -2.54 -6.54 -7.31
C ASP A 81 -2.03 -7.01 -5.95
N ILE A 82 -2.94 -7.52 -5.11
CA ILE A 82 -2.65 -8.06 -3.77
C ILE A 82 -1.65 -9.21 -3.86
N SER A 83 -1.88 -10.16 -4.76
CA SER A 83 -0.97 -11.29 -4.98
C SER A 83 0.44 -10.83 -5.36
N GLN A 84 0.58 -9.80 -6.19
CA GLN A 84 1.89 -9.25 -6.55
C GLN A 84 2.60 -8.63 -5.36
N SER A 85 1.90 -7.85 -4.53
CA SER A 85 2.47 -7.28 -3.30
C SER A 85 2.92 -8.35 -2.31
N ILE A 86 2.14 -9.41 -2.14
CA ILE A 86 2.48 -10.55 -1.30
C ILE A 86 3.75 -11.24 -1.84
N ASN A 87 3.81 -11.51 -3.15
CA ASN A 87 4.95 -12.16 -3.80
C ASN A 87 6.24 -11.32 -3.71
N CYS A 88 6.13 -9.99 -3.73
CA CYS A 88 7.27 -9.09 -3.52
C CYS A 88 7.69 -8.97 -2.04
N GLY A 89 7.00 -9.65 -1.12
CA GLY A 89 7.37 -9.72 0.29
C GLY A 89 6.85 -8.58 1.17
N ALA A 90 5.78 -7.91 0.77
CA ALA A 90 5.16 -6.87 1.59
C ALA A 90 4.76 -7.41 2.98
N ASP A 91 5.06 -6.65 4.04
CA ASP A 91 4.62 -6.97 5.40
C ASP A 91 3.16 -6.60 5.62
N ILE A 92 2.78 -5.47 5.03
CA ILE A 92 1.45 -4.88 5.13
C ILE A 92 0.91 -4.69 3.72
N ILE A 93 -0.32 -5.11 3.50
CA ILE A 93 -1.05 -4.90 2.26
C ILE A 93 -2.02 -3.74 2.47
N HIS A 94 -1.74 -2.62 1.81
CA HIS A 94 -2.64 -1.47 1.80
C HIS A 94 -3.60 -1.59 0.62
N VAL A 95 -4.90 -1.62 0.89
CA VAL A 95 -5.95 -1.70 -0.13
C VAL A 95 -6.70 -0.38 -0.19
N CYS A 96 -6.65 0.28 -1.35
CA CYS A 96 -7.41 1.50 -1.60
C CYS A 96 -8.84 1.17 -2.05
N VAL A 97 -9.82 1.69 -1.30
CA VAL A 97 -11.24 1.40 -1.48
C VAL A 97 -11.99 2.69 -1.76
N PRO A 98 -12.58 2.88 -2.95
CA PRO A 98 -13.50 3.98 -3.20
C PRO A 98 -14.69 3.93 -2.24
N ALA A 99 -14.87 4.97 -1.43
CA ALA A 99 -15.85 5.01 -0.36
C ALA A 99 -17.11 5.83 -0.71
N SER A 100 -16.99 6.84 -1.58
CA SER A 100 -18.14 7.66 -1.98
C SER A 100 -18.97 6.99 -3.06
N ASP A 101 -20.28 7.24 -3.03
CA ASP A 101 -21.19 6.79 -4.09
C ASP A 101 -20.79 7.29 -5.48
N LEU A 102 -20.20 8.48 -5.55
CA LEU A 102 -19.69 9.03 -6.81
C LEU A 102 -18.61 8.11 -7.38
N LEU A 103 -17.58 7.76 -6.62
CA LEU A 103 -16.51 6.91 -7.10
C LEU A 103 -16.96 5.46 -7.33
N ILE A 104 -17.86 4.95 -6.49
CA ILE A 104 -18.40 3.60 -6.65
C ILE A 104 -19.14 3.48 -7.99
N ARG A 105 -19.98 4.48 -8.34
CA ARG A 105 -20.74 4.45 -9.59
C ARG A 105 -19.91 4.81 -10.82
N GLU A 106 -19.14 5.91 -10.74
CA GLU A 106 -18.48 6.47 -11.94
C GLU A 106 -17.13 5.81 -12.23
N LYS A 107 -16.34 5.50 -11.18
CA LYS A 107 -15.02 4.87 -11.32
C LYS A 107 -15.12 3.36 -11.39
N LEU A 108 -15.82 2.73 -10.45
CA LEU A 108 -15.94 1.27 -10.37
C LEU A 108 -17.11 0.71 -11.16
N ARG A 109 -18.13 1.52 -11.48
CA ARG A 109 -19.37 1.13 -12.17
C ARG A 109 -20.06 -0.05 -11.47
N THR A 110 -20.17 0.04 -10.15
CA THR A 110 -20.64 -1.05 -9.30
C THR A 110 -21.56 -0.51 -8.18
N THR A 111 -21.92 -1.34 -7.21
CA THR A 111 -22.74 -1.03 -6.05
C THR A 111 -21.94 -1.12 -4.75
N ARG A 112 -22.43 -0.48 -3.68
CA ARG A 112 -21.83 -0.58 -2.33
C ARG A 112 -21.71 -2.05 -1.89
N SER A 113 -22.74 -2.88 -2.14
CA SER A 113 -22.72 -4.31 -1.79
C SER A 113 -21.58 -5.05 -2.47
N GLN A 114 -21.39 -4.83 -3.77
CA GLN A 114 -20.30 -5.44 -4.54
C GLN A 114 -18.92 -4.96 -4.09
N VAL A 115 -18.79 -3.68 -3.70
CA VAL A 115 -17.54 -3.17 -3.08
C VAL A 115 -17.22 -3.93 -1.80
N LEU A 116 -18.20 -4.10 -0.90
CA LEU A 116 -18.03 -4.83 0.35
C LEU A 116 -17.72 -6.31 0.14
N GLU A 117 -18.37 -6.96 -0.82
CA GLU A 117 -18.09 -8.35 -1.21
C GLU A 117 -16.64 -8.50 -1.73
N THR A 118 -16.22 -7.61 -2.62
CA THR A 118 -14.87 -7.62 -3.17
C THR A 118 -13.82 -7.36 -2.08
N LEU A 119 -14.08 -6.38 -1.21
CA LEU A 119 -13.20 -6.09 -0.08
C LEU A 119 -13.09 -7.28 0.87
N SER A 120 -14.20 -7.96 1.14
CA SER A 120 -14.21 -9.16 1.99
C SER A 120 -13.37 -10.28 1.39
N ALA A 121 -13.46 -10.50 0.07
CA ALA A 121 -12.62 -11.47 -0.63
C ALA A 121 -11.12 -11.10 -0.58
N CYS A 122 -10.80 -9.81 -0.77
CA CYS A 122 -9.43 -9.31 -0.64
C CYS A 122 -8.90 -9.50 0.79
N ALA A 123 -9.70 -9.18 1.79
CA ALA A 123 -9.32 -9.32 3.20
C ALA A 123 -9.06 -10.78 3.57
N ALA A 124 -9.90 -11.71 3.10
CA ALA A 124 -9.72 -13.15 3.30
C ALA A 124 -8.38 -13.63 2.70
N ALA A 125 -8.10 -13.27 1.44
CA ALA A 125 -6.85 -13.64 0.78
C ALA A 125 -5.60 -13.10 1.50
N ILE A 126 -5.66 -11.86 2.00
CA ILE A 126 -4.55 -11.26 2.77
C ILE A 126 -4.36 -11.96 4.11
N HIS A 127 -5.45 -12.29 4.79
CA HIS A 127 -5.43 -13.02 6.06
C HIS A 127 -4.85 -14.43 5.91
N ASP A 128 -5.23 -15.16 4.85
CA ASP A 128 -4.73 -16.51 4.57
C ASP A 128 -3.20 -16.52 4.39
N GLU A 129 -2.65 -15.45 3.83
CA GLU A 129 -1.20 -15.23 3.67
C GLU A 129 -0.53 -14.63 4.92
N LYS A 130 -1.27 -14.50 6.03
CA LYS A 130 -0.80 -13.96 7.32
C LYS A 130 -0.16 -12.59 7.21
N ARG A 131 -0.71 -11.73 6.36
CA ARG A 131 -0.27 -10.34 6.20
C ARG A 131 -1.20 -9.39 6.95
N GLU A 132 -0.64 -8.27 7.39
CA GLU A 132 -1.45 -7.18 7.96
C GLU A 132 -2.19 -6.47 6.81
N LEU A 133 -3.48 -6.18 7.02
CA LEU A 133 -4.31 -5.40 6.11
C LEU A 133 -4.46 -3.98 6.65
N THR A 134 -4.24 -2.99 5.78
CA THR A 134 -4.68 -1.62 6.00
C THR A 134 -5.62 -1.19 4.88
N ILE A 135 -6.61 -0.37 5.19
CA ILE A 135 -7.62 0.08 4.23
C ILE A 135 -7.56 1.60 4.14
N GLY A 136 -7.33 2.12 2.93
CA GLY A 136 -7.45 3.53 2.59
C GLY A 136 -8.81 3.81 1.97
N LEU A 137 -9.58 4.68 2.58
CA LEU A 137 -10.90 5.07 2.07
C LEU A 137 -10.76 6.27 1.13
N GLU A 138 -10.80 6.01 -0.18
CA GLU A 138 -10.72 7.06 -1.20
C GLU A 138 -12.02 7.86 -1.22
N ASP A 139 -11.89 9.19 -1.20
CA ASP A 139 -13.01 10.13 -1.20
C ASP A 139 -13.93 9.99 0.03
N ALA A 140 -13.33 9.67 1.18
CA ALA A 140 -14.07 9.43 2.43
C ALA A 140 -14.88 10.65 2.90
N SER A 141 -14.45 11.87 2.56
CA SER A 141 -15.16 13.10 2.94
C SER A 141 -16.53 13.25 2.27
N ARG A 142 -16.79 12.52 1.18
CA ARG A 142 -18.08 12.45 0.47
C ARG A 142 -18.78 11.10 0.63
N ALA A 143 -18.24 10.23 1.47
CA ALA A 143 -18.89 8.97 1.80
C ALA A 143 -20.04 9.18 2.77
N ASP A 144 -21.03 8.28 2.69
CA ASP A 144 -22.21 8.26 3.55
C ASP A 144 -21.89 7.60 4.91
#